data_c3334fdb8b389080d442ac2ae80b447e
#
_entry.id   c3334fdb8b389080d442ac2ae80b447e
#
_cell.length_a   1.000
_cell.length_b   1.000
_cell.length_c   1.000
_cell.angle_alpha   90.00
_cell.angle_beta   90.00
_cell.angle_gamma   90.00
#
_symmetry.space_group_name_H-M   'P 1'
#
loop_
_entity.id
_entity.type
_entity.pdbx_description
1 polymer ?
#
loop_
_entity_poly.entity_id
_entity_poly.type
_entity_poly.pdbx_seq_one_letter_code
_entity_poly.pdbx_strand_id
1 'polypeptide(L)'
;MFNYISQVITKSYVLAEMEARKLMHDPTELISRAVQPILWLGIFGEALSKVRAIPTQGFTYLQFITPGILTQSVVFVAIFYGLYIIMDRDTGILQKLLVTPTPRIALVWGKMISAGLRGLTMAVVVVIFALILGVKLNISILSILGIILIVMLGAAVFTGLSMIIASIVKTRERFMGIGQVITLPLFFASNAIYPISIMPGWMQVVANINPLSYMVNGLRVLMLTNTTTGIGFDLLVLVVTALVMSVISAWMYPKVVI
;
A
#
# COMPACT_ATOMS: atom_id res chain seq x y z
N MET A 1 13.11 -28.26 -8.97
CA MET A 1 12.15 -27.41 -8.25
C MET A 1 12.84 -26.57 -7.17
N PHE A 2 13.67 -27.12 -6.32
CA PHE A 2 14.41 -26.38 -5.27
C PHE A 2 15.28 -25.24 -5.83
N ASN A 3 16.02 -25.48 -6.91
CA ASN A 3 16.86 -24.46 -7.58
C ASN A 3 16.03 -23.29 -8.14
N TYR A 4 14.79 -23.54 -8.58
CA TYR A 4 13.92 -22.48 -9.13
C TYR A 4 13.41 -21.56 -8.00
N ILE A 5 12.95 -22.11 -6.90
CA ILE A 5 12.46 -21.35 -5.73
C ILE A 5 13.60 -20.52 -5.13
N SER A 6 14.78 -21.12 -4.95
CA SER A 6 15.98 -20.42 -4.46
C SER A 6 16.36 -19.24 -5.38
N GLN A 7 16.33 -19.43 -6.72
CA GLN A 7 16.57 -18.37 -7.67
C GLN A 7 15.54 -17.24 -7.60
N VAL A 8 14.24 -17.58 -7.44
CA VAL A 8 13.18 -16.57 -7.28
C VAL A 8 13.44 -15.72 -6.05
N ILE A 9 13.69 -16.34 -4.90
CA ILE A 9 13.92 -15.63 -3.63
C ILE A 9 15.16 -14.74 -3.73
N THR A 10 16.31 -15.30 -4.17
CA THR A 10 17.56 -14.55 -4.24
C THR A 10 17.46 -13.36 -5.21
N LYS A 11 16.89 -13.56 -6.39
CA LYS A 11 16.74 -12.49 -7.38
C LYS A 11 15.74 -11.43 -6.96
N SER A 12 14.65 -11.81 -6.29
CA SER A 12 13.70 -10.84 -5.71
C SER A 12 14.37 -10.00 -4.62
N TYR A 13 15.19 -10.62 -3.77
CA TYR A 13 15.92 -9.90 -2.74
C TYR A 13 16.93 -8.90 -3.33
N VAL A 14 17.74 -9.31 -4.31
CA VAL A 14 18.71 -8.43 -4.97
C VAL A 14 18.02 -7.23 -5.63
N LEU A 15 16.88 -7.46 -6.28
CA LEU A 15 16.09 -6.38 -6.88
C LEU A 15 15.53 -5.43 -5.82
N ALA A 16 15.02 -5.98 -4.71
CA ALA A 16 14.52 -5.18 -3.60
C ALA A 16 15.64 -4.35 -2.95
N GLU A 17 16.82 -4.93 -2.77
CA GLU A 17 17.98 -4.23 -2.23
C GLU A 17 18.43 -3.09 -3.15
N MET A 18 18.48 -3.33 -4.45
CA MET A 18 18.83 -2.30 -5.43
C MET A 18 17.88 -1.10 -5.35
N GLU A 19 16.58 -1.35 -5.26
CA GLU A 19 15.57 -0.31 -5.14
C GLU A 19 15.61 0.40 -3.77
N ALA A 20 15.89 -0.35 -2.70
CA ALA A 20 16.07 0.25 -1.37
C ALA A 20 17.28 1.19 -1.32
N ARG A 21 18.38 0.83 -1.98
CA ARG A 21 19.54 1.71 -2.11
C ARG A 21 19.22 3.00 -2.87
N LYS A 22 18.42 2.93 -3.94
CA LYS A 22 17.93 4.14 -4.65
C LYS A 22 17.15 5.05 -3.71
N LEU A 23 16.26 4.49 -2.89
CA LEU A 23 15.47 5.25 -1.92
C LEU A 23 16.34 5.99 -0.89
N MET A 24 17.42 5.35 -0.44
CA MET A 24 18.36 5.97 0.51
C MET A 24 19.14 7.13 -0.10
N HIS A 25 19.34 7.15 -1.42
CA HIS A 25 20.08 8.21 -2.13
C HIS A 25 19.19 9.40 -2.53
N ASP A 26 17.85 9.23 -2.55
CA ASP A 26 16.92 10.33 -2.85
C ASP A 26 15.82 10.44 -1.78
N PRO A 27 16.12 11.05 -0.63
CA PRO A 27 15.13 11.25 0.43
C PRO A 27 14.06 12.30 0.06
N THR A 28 14.28 13.12 -0.98
CA THR A 28 13.35 14.19 -1.38
C THR A 28 12.01 13.64 -1.85
N GLU A 29 12.00 12.46 -2.46
CA GLU A 29 10.78 11.73 -2.83
C GLU A 29 9.92 11.43 -1.59
N LEU A 30 10.55 10.97 -0.52
CA LEU A 30 9.84 10.64 0.72
C LEU A 30 9.26 11.88 1.39
N ILE A 31 10.04 12.96 1.45
CA ILE A 31 9.61 14.22 2.05
C ILE A 31 8.41 14.79 1.30
N SER A 32 8.47 14.85 -0.03
CA SER A 32 7.37 15.37 -0.84
C SER A 32 6.08 14.56 -0.71
N ARG A 33 6.20 13.23 -0.58
CA ARG A 33 5.04 12.33 -0.37
C ARG A 33 4.49 12.39 1.05
N ALA A 34 5.31 12.72 2.04
CA ALA A 34 4.91 12.86 3.44
C ALA A 34 4.00 14.07 3.69
N VAL A 35 4.07 15.10 2.86
CA VAL A 35 3.25 16.32 2.98
C VAL A 35 1.76 15.98 2.98
N GLN A 36 1.31 15.12 2.08
CA GLN A 36 -0.11 14.78 1.96
C GLN A 36 -0.70 14.12 3.23
N PRO A 37 -0.16 13.04 3.79
CA PRO A 37 -0.68 12.45 5.01
C PRO A 37 -0.57 13.38 6.23
N ILE A 38 0.46 14.22 6.29
CA ILE A 38 0.61 15.22 7.35
C ILE A 38 -0.52 16.24 7.29
N LEU A 39 -0.87 16.74 6.10
CA LEU A 39 -1.98 17.66 5.92
C LEU A 39 -3.32 16.99 6.23
N TRP A 40 -3.51 15.74 5.82
CA TRP A 40 -4.74 15.00 6.13
C TRP A 40 -4.94 14.78 7.63
N LEU A 41 -3.89 14.39 8.36
CA LEU A 41 -3.98 14.23 9.81
C LEU A 41 -4.06 15.57 10.54
N GLY A 42 -3.18 16.53 10.19
CA GLY A 42 -3.06 17.80 10.91
C GLY A 42 -4.23 18.73 10.66
N ILE A 43 -4.73 18.83 9.42
CA ILE A 43 -5.82 19.74 9.09
C ILE A 43 -7.16 19.02 9.19
N PHE A 44 -7.32 17.92 8.45
CA PHE A 44 -8.63 17.25 8.34
C PHE A 44 -8.97 16.47 9.61
N GLY A 45 -7.98 15.76 10.17
CA GLY A 45 -8.13 15.02 11.41
C GLY A 45 -8.50 15.94 12.57
N GLU A 46 -7.81 17.07 12.71
CA GLU A 46 -8.05 18.04 13.76
C GLU A 46 -9.38 18.78 13.58
N ALA A 47 -9.69 19.23 12.36
CA ALA A 47 -10.95 19.91 12.05
C ALA A 47 -12.17 19.04 12.36
N LEU A 48 -12.14 17.75 11.99
CA LEU A 48 -13.22 16.81 12.22
C LEU A 48 -13.22 16.23 13.63
N SER A 49 -12.15 16.38 14.41
CA SER A 49 -12.12 15.93 15.81
C SER A 49 -13.20 16.60 16.69
N LYS A 50 -13.62 17.81 16.30
CA LYS A 50 -14.67 18.59 16.95
C LYS A 50 -16.10 18.17 16.52
N VAL A 51 -16.22 17.40 15.44
CA VAL A 51 -17.51 16.95 14.89
C VAL A 51 -17.89 15.62 15.52
N ARG A 52 -18.87 15.64 16.45
CA ARG A 52 -19.32 14.44 17.16
C ARG A 52 -20.29 13.53 16.35
N ALA A 53 -20.53 13.86 15.08
CA ALA A 53 -21.53 13.15 14.26
C ALA A 53 -21.01 11.80 13.68
N ILE A 54 -19.71 11.53 13.72
CA ILE A 54 -19.15 10.29 13.17
C ILE A 54 -18.98 9.27 14.30
N PRO A 55 -19.62 8.08 14.19
CA PRO A 55 -19.50 7.04 15.21
C PRO A 55 -18.09 6.40 15.14
N THR A 56 -17.21 6.76 16.07
CA THR A 56 -15.82 6.31 16.13
C THR A 56 -15.57 5.13 17.07
N GLN A 57 -16.63 4.42 17.48
CA GLN A 57 -16.55 3.24 18.37
C GLN A 57 -15.79 3.50 19.69
N GLY A 58 -15.92 4.72 20.23
CA GLY A 58 -15.28 5.11 21.50
C GLY A 58 -13.87 5.68 21.37
N PHE A 59 -13.30 5.73 20.18
CA PHE A 59 -12.03 6.39 19.91
C PHE A 59 -12.21 7.88 19.58
N THR A 60 -11.15 8.68 19.74
CA THR A 60 -11.15 10.02 19.17
C THR A 60 -11.11 9.93 17.63
N TYR A 61 -11.64 10.95 16.93
CA TYR A 61 -11.61 10.93 15.47
C TYR A 61 -10.19 10.82 14.90
N LEU A 62 -9.23 11.49 15.52
CA LEU A 62 -7.81 11.38 15.17
C LEU A 62 -7.29 9.94 15.30
N GLN A 63 -7.65 9.23 16.37
CA GLN A 63 -7.30 7.81 16.49
C GLN A 63 -7.94 6.98 15.39
N PHE A 64 -9.23 7.23 15.12
CA PHE A 64 -9.98 6.47 14.11
C PHE A 64 -9.44 6.64 12.68
N ILE A 65 -9.06 7.88 12.29
CA ILE A 65 -8.59 8.18 10.94
C ILE A 65 -7.12 7.81 10.72
N THR A 66 -6.28 7.76 11.75
CA THR A 66 -4.84 7.51 11.63
C THR A 66 -4.52 6.23 10.85
N PRO A 67 -5.10 5.03 11.14
CA PRO A 67 -4.88 3.83 10.34
C PRO A 67 -5.33 3.98 8.89
N GLY A 68 -6.40 4.74 8.65
CA GLY A 68 -6.90 5.04 7.31
C GLY A 68 -5.91 5.90 6.50
N ILE A 69 -5.36 6.94 7.09
CA ILE A 69 -4.36 7.81 6.43
C ILE A 69 -3.04 7.07 6.20
N LEU A 70 -2.63 6.22 7.15
CA LEU A 70 -1.47 5.34 6.96
C LEU A 70 -1.71 4.43 5.74
N THR A 71 -2.86 3.76 5.67
CA THR A 71 -3.23 2.91 4.54
C THR A 71 -3.22 3.69 3.24
N GLN A 72 -3.84 4.88 3.19
CA GLN A 72 -3.85 5.74 2.01
C GLN A 72 -2.43 6.06 1.53
N SER A 73 -1.53 6.40 2.44
CA SER A 73 -0.14 6.73 2.12
C SER A 73 0.59 5.55 1.49
N VAL A 74 0.42 4.35 2.04
CA VAL A 74 1.01 3.12 1.50
C VAL A 74 0.43 2.79 0.13
N VAL A 75 -0.89 2.85 -0.03
CA VAL A 75 -1.58 2.58 -1.29
C VAL A 75 -1.16 3.57 -2.37
N PHE A 76 -1.03 4.85 -2.02
CA PHE A 76 -0.58 5.88 -2.95
C PHE A 76 0.84 5.59 -3.45
N VAL A 77 1.77 5.27 -2.55
CA VAL A 77 3.13 4.86 -2.93
C VAL A 77 3.11 3.62 -3.81
N ALA A 78 2.32 2.61 -3.45
CA ALA A 78 2.24 1.34 -4.16
C ALA A 78 1.65 1.49 -5.58
N ILE A 79 0.58 2.27 -5.74
CA ILE A 79 -0.03 2.49 -7.06
C ILE A 79 0.90 3.32 -7.95
N PHE A 80 1.49 4.38 -7.43
CA PHE A 80 2.41 5.18 -8.23
C PHE A 80 3.76 4.48 -8.51
N TYR A 81 4.02 3.33 -7.88
CA TYR A 81 5.19 2.51 -8.20
C TYR A 81 5.19 2.02 -9.67
N GLY A 82 4.03 1.83 -10.29
CA GLY A 82 3.92 1.48 -11.72
C GLY A 82 4.49 2.54 -12.66
N LEU A 83 4.58 3.81 -12.22
CA LEU A 83 5.24 4.86 -12.99
C LEU A 83 6.73 4.55 -13.21
N TYR A 84 7.42 3.99 -12.19
CA TYR A 84 8.81 3.57 -12.32
C TYR A 84 8.98 2.44 -13.34
N ILE A 85 7.97 1.56 -13.48
CA ILE A 85 8.00 0.48 -14.47
C ILE A 85 7.91 1.06 -15.88
N ILE A 86 7.06 2.07 -16.08
CA ILE A 86 6.98 2.79 -17.37
C ILE A 86 8.29 3.52 -17.65
N MET A 87 8.91 4.12 -16.63
CA MET A 87 10.22 4.77 -16.77
C MET A 87 11.33 3.76 -17.11
N ASP A 88 11.35 2.60 -16.43
CA ASP A 88 12.29 1.51 -16.72
C ASP A 88 12.13 0.99 -18.16
N ARG A 89 10.90 0.97 -18.69
CA ARG A 89 10.62 0.66 -20.09
C ARG A 89 11.20 1.72 -21.03
N ASP A 90 10.90 2.99 -20.78
CA ASP A 90 11.30 4.12 -21.63
C ASP A 90 12.83 4.27 -21.69
N THR A 91 13.54 3.89 -20.60
CA THR A 91 15.01 3.90 -20.54
C THR A 91 15.67 2.60 -21.03
N GLY A 92 14.89 1.60 -21.47
CA GLY A 92 15.40 0.31 -21.94
C GLY A 92 15.90 -0.63 -20.82
N ILE A 93 15.80 -0.25 -19.56
CA ILE A 93 16.20 -1.09 -18.42
C ILE A 93 15.33 -2.34 -18.35
N LEU A 94 14.03 -2.19 -18.60
CA LEU A 94 13.08 -3.30 -18.56
C LEU A 94 13.41 -4.37 -19.61
N GLN A 95 13.81 -3.96 -20.81
CA GLN A 95 14.23 -4.86 -21.88
C GLN A 95 15.46 -5.67 -21.48
N LYS A 96 16.47 -5.01 -20.87
CA LYS A 96 17.66 -5.69 -20.35
C LYS A 96 17.31 -6.71 -19.27
N LEU A 97 16.37 -6.40 -18.38
CA LEU A 97 15.91 -7.33 -17.34
C LEU A 97 15.19 -8.55 -17.92
N LEU A 98 14.40 -8.37 -18.99
CA LEU A 98 13.67 -9.47 -19.63
C LEU A 98 14.56 -10.43 -20.44
N VAL A 99 15.72 -9.97 -20.92
CA VAL A 99 16.72 -10.82 -21.61
C VAL A 99 17.52 -11.67 -20.60
N THR A 100 17.58 -11.27 -19.33
CA THR A 100 18.25 -12.07 -18.30
C THR A 100 17.43 -13.33 -17.96
N PRO A 101 18.10 -14.46 -17.59
CA PRO A 101 17.41 -15.69 -17.17
C PRO A 101 16.80 -15.52 -15.77
N THR A 102 15.93 -14.50 -15.61
CA THR A 102 15.28 -14.19 -14.35
C THR A 102 13.78 -14.56 -14.45
N PRO A 103 13.27 -15.39 -13.55
CA PRO A 103 11.85 -15.71 -13.53
C PRO A 103 11.00 -14.44 -13.41
N ARG A 104 9.96 -14.28 -14.22
CA ARG A 104 9.09 -13.10 -14.23
C ARG A 104 8.48 -12.83 -12.86
N ILE A 105 8.11 -13.89 -12.15
CA ILE A 105 7.58 -13.77 -10.79
C ILE A 105 8.59 -13.15 -9.82
N ALA A 106 9.91 -13.38 -10.03
CA ALA A 106 10.94 -12.75 -9.21
C ALA A 106 11.04 -11.23 -9.45
N LEU A 107 10.83 -10.78 -10.69
CA LEU A 107 10.76 -9.35 -11.02
C LEU A 107 9.57 -8.69 -10.32
N VAL A 108 8.42 -9.35 -10.37
CA VAL A 108 7.19 -8.87 -9.71
C VAL A 108 7.36 -8.81 -8.20
N TRP A 109 7.85 -9.88 -7.57
CA TRP A 109 8.07 -9.91 -6.11
C TRP A 109 9.13 -8.91 -5.67
N GLY A 110 10.21 -8.73 -6.43
CA GLY A 110 11.20 -7.71 -6.16
C GLY A 110 10.59 -6.30 -6.12
N LYS A 111 9.75 -5.98 -7.09
CA LYS A 111 9.02 -4.70 -7.13
C LYS A 111 8.00 -4.56 -5.98
N MET A 112 7.25 -5.61 -5.65
CA MET A 112 6.30 -5.62 -4.52
C MET A 112 6.99 -5.41 -3.17
N ILE A 113 8.13 -6.09 -2.94
CA ILE A 113 8.92 -5.93 -1.71
C ILE A 113 9.46 -4.49 -1.64
N SER A 114 9.98 -3.95 -2.73
CA SER A 114 10.49 -2.58 -2.79
C SER A 114 9.42 -1.54 -2.48
N ALA A 115 8.22 -1.72 -3.03
CA ALA A 115 7.08 -0.86 -2.72
C ALA A 115 6.66 -0.99 -1.26
N GLY A 116 6.73 -2.20 -0.69
CA GLY A 116 6.50 -2.46 0.73
C GLY A 116 7.48 -1.70 1.62
N LEU A 117 8.78 -1.73 1.30
CA LEU A 117 9.80 -0.97 2.04
C LEU A 117 9.54 0.53 1.99
N ARG A 118 9.16 1.08 0.82
CA ARG A 118 8.74 2.49 0.71
C ARG A 118 7.45 2.76 1.50
N GLY A 119 6.51 1.83 1.51
CA GLY A 119 5.29 1.89 2.32
C GLY A 119 5.59 1.93 3.82
N LEU A 120 6.57 1.15 4.28
CA LEU A 120 7.02 1.17 5.68
C LEU A 120 7.62 2.52 6.08
N THR A 121 8.39 3.17 5.21
CA THR A 121 8.91 4.53 5.52
C THR A 121 7.77 5.53 5.67
N MET A 122 6.71 5.44 4.83
CA MET A 122 5.52 6.27 5.00
C MET A 122 4.76 5.93 6.29
N ALA A 123 4.67 4.65 6.65
CA ALA A 123 4.04 4.22 7.90
C ALA A 123 4.76 4.83 9.11
N VAL A 124 6.09 4.85 9.12
CA VAL A 124 6.89 5.49 10.17
C VAL A 124 6.58 6.98 10.25
N VAL A 125 6.55 7.70 9.13
CA VAL A 125 6.22 9.13 9.08
C VAL A 125 4.85 9.41 9.66
N VAL A 126 3.83 8.65 9.23
CA VAL A 126 2.45 8.82 9.71
C VAL A 126 2.33 8.52 11.20
N VAL A 127 2.97 7.45 11.70
CA VAL A 127 2.97 7.10 13.12
C VAL A 127 3.65 8.18 13.97
N ILE A 128 4.83 8.66 13.55
CA ILE A 128 5.54 9.73 14.27
C ILE A 128 4.65 10.98 14.33
N PHE A 129 4.05 11.38 13.22
CA PHE A 129 3.21 12.57 13.19
C PHE A 129 1.94 12.40 14.02
N ALA A 130 1.32 11.23 14.02
CA ALA A 130 0.18 10.91 14.88
C ALA A 130 0.54 11.02 16.38
N LEU A 131 1.74 10.54 16.77
CA LEU A 131 2.24 10.67 18.14
C LEU A 131 2.46 12.15 18.54
N ILE A 132 2.99 12.97 17.62
CA ILE A 132 3.16 14.43 17.83
C ILE A 132 1.79 15.10 18.07
N LEU A 133 0.74 14.67 17.36
CA LEU A 133 -0.63 15.13 17.55
C LEU A 133 -1.32 14.57 18.82
N GLY A 134 -0.60 13.78 19.63
CA GLY A 134 -1.12 13.22 20.88
C GLY A 134 -2.03 12.00 20.70
N VAL A 135 -1.99 11.35 19.54
CA VAL A 135 -2.75 10.11 19.31
C VAL A 135 -2.16 8.99 20.16
N LYS A 136 -2.97 8.39 21.01
CA LYS A 136 -2.56 7.22 21.81
C LYS A 136 -2.60 5.97 20.94
N LEU A 137 -1.43 5.42 20.63
CA LEU A 137 -1.25 4.21 19.84
C LEU A 137 -0.78 3.06 20.73
N ASN A 138 -1.23 1.85 20.41
CA ASN A 138 -0.69 0.64 21.02
C ASN A 138 0.65 0.28 20.36
N ILE A 139 1.73 0.38 21.13
CA ILE A 139 3.11 0.11 20.65
C ILE A 139 3.61 -1.17 21.34
N SER A 140 2.96 -2.31 21.06
CA SER A 140 3.49 -3.61 21.45
C SER A 140 4.35 -4.20 20.33
N ILE A 141 5.29 -5.08 20.67
CA ILE A 141 6.14 -5.77 19.66
C ILE A 141 5.27 -6.52 18.66
N LEU A 142 4.23 -7.19 19.13
CA LEU A 142 3.29 -7.94 18.28
C LEU A 142 2.53 -7.00 17.34
N SER A 143 2.10 -5.82 17.83
CA SER A 143 1.44 -4.80 17.01
C SER A 143 2.38 -4.26 15.93
N ILE A 144 3.62 -3.97 16.25
CA ILE A 144 4.62 -3.49 15.28
C ILE A 144 4.86 -4.54 14.18
N LEU A 145 5.07 -5.80 14.54
CA LEU A 145 5.25 -6.88 13.57
C LEU A 145 4.01 -7.07 12.68
N GLY A 146 2.82 -6.98 13.26
CA GLY A 146 1.56 -7.03 12.53
C GLY A 146 1.39 -5.84 11.57
N ILE A 147 1.72 -4.63 11.99
CA ILE A 147 1.70 -3.43 11.14
C ILE A 147 2.66 -3.60 9.95
N ILE A 148 3.88 -4.06 10.20
CA ILE A 148 4.86 -4.33 9.14
C ILE A 148 4.29 -5.33 8.13
N LEU A 149 3.72 -6.44 8.61
CA LEU A 149 3.14 -7.48 7.76
C LEU A 149 1.98 -6.94 6.92
N ILE A 150 1.02 -6.21 7.52
CA ILE A 150 -0.13 -5.65 6.81
C ILE A 150 0.32 -4.60 5.78
N VAL A 151 1.27 -3.74 6.12
CA VAL A 151 1.81 -2.74 5.20
C VAL A 151 2.50 -3.40 4.02
N MET A 152 3.30 -4.44 4.24
CA MET A 152 3.96 -5.20 3.17
C MET A 152 2.96 -5.89 2.25
N LEU A 153 1.94 -6.56 2.82
CA LEU A 153 0.89 -7.23 2.05
C LEU A 153 0.03 -6.22 1.27
N GLY A 154 -0.40 -5.15 1.91
CA GLY A 154 -1.17 -4.10 1.26
C GLY A 154 -0.39 -3.44 0.11
N ALA A 155 0.88 -3.11 0.34
CA ALA A 155 1.76 -2.61 -0.72
C ALA A 155 1.89 -3.61 -1.88
N ALA A 156 2.03 -4.91 -1.59
CA ALA A 156 2.09 -5.94 -2.63
C ALA A 156 0.80 -6.01 -3.47
N VAL A 157 -0.39 -5.95 -2.83
CA VAL A 157 -1.68 -5.92 -3.53
C VAL A 157 -1.75 -4.76 -4.52
N PHE A 158 -1.50 -3.54 -4.03
CA PHE A 158 -1.68 -2.33 -4.84
C PHE A 158 -0.54 -2.11 -5.84
N THR A 159 0.67 -2.58 -5.56
CA THR A 159 1.75 -2.63 -6.56
C THR A 159 1.42 -3.63 -7.66
N GLY A 160 0.85 -4.79 -7.34
CA GLY A 160 0.38 -5.72 -8.35
C GLY A 160 -0.68 -5.09 -9.27
N LEU A 161 -1.67 -4.42 -8.69
CA LEU A 161 -2.67 -3.65 -9.47
C LEU A 161 -1.99 -2.58 -10.35
N SER A 162 -1.03 -1.86 -9.80
CA SER A 162 -0.25 -0.84 -10.50
C SER A 162 0.52 -1.42 -11.70
N MET A 163 1.13 -2.60 -11.54
CA MET A 163 1.81 -3.30 -12.64
C MET A 163 0.85 -3.72 -13.75
N ILE A 164 -0.35 -4.18 -13.40
CA ILE A 164 -1.40 -4.52 -14.35
C ILE A 164 -1.78 -3.27 -15.16
N ILE A 165 -2.01 -2.13 -14.50
CA ILE A 165 -2.31 -0.87 -15.15
C ILE A 165 -1.15 -0.45 -16.08
N ALA A 166 0.10 -0.51 -15.60
CA ALA A 166 1.28 -0.16 -16.37
C ALA A 166 1.49 -1.06 -17.60
N SER A 167 0.98 -2.30 -17.59
CA SER A 167 1.04 -3.20 -18.75
C SER A 167 0.04 -2.84 -19.86
N ILE A 168 -0.99 -2.06 -19.53
CA ILE A 168 -2.04 -1.65 -20.49
C ILE A 168 -1.77 -0.23 -20.97
N VAL A 169 -1.24 0.62 -20.10
CA VAL A 169 -1.08 2.06 -20.35
C VAL A 169 0.31 2.35 -20.91
N LYS A 170 0.34 3.08 -22.03
CA LYS A 170 1.59 3.36 -22.77
C LYS A 170 2.30 4.67 -22.38
N THR A 171 1.62 5.60 -21.69
CA THR A 171 2.21 6.91 -21.34
C THR A 171 2.13 7.20 -19.85
N ARG A 172 3.08 8.00 -19.37
CA ARG A 172 3.15 8.39 -17.94
C ARG A 172 1.95 9.20 -17.51
N GLU A 173 1.49 10.13 -18.38
CA GLU A 173 0.36 11.01 -18.12
C GLU A 173 -0.95 10.21 -17.97
N ARG A 174 -1.19 9.27 -18.88
CA ARG A 174 -2.35 8.36 -18.79
C ARG A 174 -2.29 7.50 -17.55
N PHE A 175 -1.11 6.98 -17.20
CA PHE A 175 -0.93 6.19 -15.99
C PHE A 175 -1.26 7.00 -14.73
N MET A 176 -0.76 8.24 -14.62
CA MET A 176 -1.06 9.12 -13.50
C MET A 176 -2.56 9.42 -13.38
N GLY A 177 -3.21 9.73 -14.49
CA GLY A 177 -4.66 9.96 -14.51
C GLY A 177 -5.46 8.73 -14.07
N ILE A 178 -5.18 7.55 -14.64
CA ILE A 178 -5.86 6.30 -14.27
C ILE A 178 -5.56 5.91 -12.81
N GLY A 179 -4.30 6.06 -12.38
CA GLY A 179 -3.91 5.81 -11.00
C GLY A 179 -4.74 6.63 -10.01
N GLN A 180 -4.95 7.91 -10.30
CA GLN A 180 -5.76 8.81 -9.46
C GLN A 180 -7.24 8.44 -9.49
N VAL A 181 -7.79 8.16 -10.68
CA VAL A 181 -9.20 7.76 -10.87
C VAL A 181 -9.51 6.44 -10.14
N ILE A 182 -8.56 5.55 -10.00
CA ILE A 182 -8.74 4.29 -9.26
C ILE A 182 -8.52 4.49 -7.76
N THR A 183 -7.47 5.22 -7.37
CA THR A 183 -7.09 5.35 -5.94
C THR A 183 -8.12 6.12 -5.13
N LEU A 184 -8.68 7.21 -5.67
CA LEU A 184 -9.65 8.02 -4.94
C LEU A 184 -10.94 7.26 -4.61
N PRO A 185 -11.62 6.60 -5.57
CA PRO A 185 -12.80 5.80 -5.24
C PRO A 185 -12.50 4.64 -4.28
N LEU A 186 -11.36 3.96 -4.44
CA LEU A 186 -10.97 2.89 -3.51
C LEU A 186 -10.81 3.42 -2.08
N PHE A 187 -10.23 4.59 -1.92
CA PHE A 187 -10.04 5.21 -0.60
C PHE A 187 -11.37 5.66 0.01
N PHE A 188 -12.20 6.40 -0.73
CA PHE A 188 -13.49 6.89 -0.23
C PHE A 188 -14.53 5.78 -0.05
N ALA A 189 -14.49 4.72 -0.85
CA ALA A 189 -15.32 3.53 -0.69
C ALA A 189 -14.65 2.47 0.20
N SER A 190 -13.97 2.91 1.25
CA SER A 190 -13.39 2.07 2.30
C SER A 190 -13.72 2.64 3.67
N ASN A 191 -13.40 1.90 4.73
CA ASN A 191 -13.59 2.34 6.10
C ASN A 191 -12.45 3.24 6.64
N ALA A 192 -11.70 3.90 5.75
CA ALA A 192 -10.57 4.73 6.13
C ALA A 192 -10.98 6.01 6.85
N ILE A 193 -12.00 6.71 6.35
CA ILE A 193 -12.44 8.02 6.84
C ILE A 193 -13.66 7.90 7.77
N TYR A 194 -14.56 6.97 7.48
CA TYR A 194 -15.79 6.74 8.21
C TYR A 194 -16.18 5.25 8.23
N PRO A 195 -16.93 4.80 9.23
CA PRO A 195 -17.34 3.40 9.34
C PRO A 195 -18.26 2.96 8.20
N ILE A 196 -18.14 1.69 7.80
CA ILE A 196 -18.99 1.08 6.75
C ILE A 196 -20.47 1.20 7.10
N SER A 197 -20.83 1.16 8.39
CA SER A 197 -22.23 1.19 8.87
C SER A 197 -23.03 2.43 8.48
N ILE A 198 -22.35 3.56 8.22
CA ILE A 198 -23.01 4.81 7.81
C ILE A 198 -23.03 5.03 6.30
N MET A 199 -22.43 4.11 5.54
CA MET A 199 -22.39 4.19 4.07
C MET A 199 -23.74 3.79 3.46
N PRO A 200 -24.11 4.34 2.28
CA PRO A 200 -25.20 3.81 1.48
C PRO A 200 -24.98 2.34 1.10
N GLY A 201 -26.06 1.56 0.94
CA GLY A 201 -25.97 0.10 0.73
C GLY A 201 -25.06 -0.34 -0.41
N TRP A 202 -25.10 0.34 -1.57
CA TRP A 202 -24.21 0.04 -2.70
C TRP A 202 -22.73 0.24 -2.35
N MET A 203 -22.44 1.25 -1.53
CA MET A 203 -21.08 1.57 -1.11
C MET A 203 -20.54 0.57 -0.08
N GLN A 204 -21.43 0.05 0.79
CA GLN A 204 -21.09 -1.04 1.72
C GLN A 204 -20.61 -2.30 0.98
N VAL A 205 -21.28 -2.65 -0.14
CA VAL A 205 -20.87 -3.78 -0.99
C VAL A 205 -19.47 -3.55 -1.55
N VAL A 206 -19.22 -2.36 -2.09
CA VAL A 206 -17.88 -2.00 -2.60
C VAL A 206 -16.82 -2.04 -1.50
N ALA A 207 -17.12 -1.49 -0.31
CA ALA A 207 -16.22 -1.48 0.83
C ALA A 207 -15.86 -2.89 1.32
N ASN A 208 -16.81 -3.83 1.29
CA ASN A 208 -16.58 -5.22 1.69
C ASN A 208 -15.76 -6.03 0.67
N ILE A 209 -15.74 -5.64 -0.60
CA ILE A 209 -14.89 -6.28 -1.62
C ILE A 209 -13.51 -5.62 -1.69
N ASN A 210 -13.40 -4.39 -1.21
CA ASN A 210 -12.20 -3.57 -1.32
C ASN A 210 -11.07 -4.06 -0.39
N PRO A 211 -9.91 -4.52 -0.89
CA PRO A 211 -8.80 -4.96 -0.07
C PRO A 211 -8.24 -3.86 0.85
N LEU A 212 -8.44 -2.57 0.49
CA LEU A 212 -8.06 -1.44 1.31
C LEU A 212 -8.82 -1.43 2.65
N SER A 213 -10.08 -1.84 2.67
CA SER A 213 -10.88 -1.90 3.91
C SER A 213 -10.30 -2.90 4.91
N TYR A 214 -9.83 -4.06 4.45
CA TYR A 214 -9.19 -5.07 5.29
C TYR A 214 -7.83 -4.60 5.81
N MET A 215 -7.07 -3.85 4.99
CA MET A 215 -5.83 -3.23 5.43
C MET A 215 -6.08 -2.21 6.54
N VAL A 216 -7.10 -1.35 6.40
CA VAL A 216 -7.49 -0.37 7.42
C VAL A 216 -7.97 -1.04 8.70
N ASN A 217 -8.80 -2.09 8.59
CA ASN A 217 -9.29 -2.85 9.74
C ASN A 217 -8.14 -3.45 10.54
N GLY A 218 -7.28 -4.20 9.89
CA GLY A 218 -6.14 -4.84 10.55
C GLY A 218 -5.20 -3.83 11.21
N LEU A 219 -4.89 -2.71 10.53
CA LEU A 219 -4.09 -1.63 11.11
C LEU A 219 -4.81 -0.97 12.29
N ARG A 220 -6.13 -0.74 12.19
CA ARG A 220 -6.92 -0.15 13.28
C ARG A 220 -6.90 -1.02 14.53
N VAL A 221 -7.09 -2.32 14.38
CA VAL A 221 -7.03 -3.25 15.50
C VAL A 221 -5.63 -3.25 16.14
N LEU A 222 -4.57 -3.33 15.34
CA LEU A 222 -3.19 -3.36 15.85
C LEU A 222 -2.74 -2.05 16.49
N MET A 223 -3.18 -0.92 15.96
CA MET A 223 -2.75 0.40 16.43
C MET A 223 -3.56 0.91 17.60
N LEU A 224 -4.84 0.53 17.74
CA LEU A 224 -5.74 1.12 18.73
C LEU A 224 -6.21 0.14 19.81
N THR A 225 -6.17 -1.16 19.54
CA THR A 225 -6.65 -2.16 20.52
C THR A 225 -5.51 -3.05 20.99
N ASN A 226 -5.70 -3.67 22.17
CA ASN A 226 -4.76 -4.66 22.70
C ASN A 226 -5.14 -6.09 22.28
N THR A 227 -6.08 -6.24 21.36
CA THR A 227 -6.57 -7.54 20.88
C THR A 227 -6.10 -7.80 19.45
N THR A 228 -5.96 -9.06 19.10
CA THR A 228 -5.67 -9.52 17.73
C THR A 228 -6.87 -10.24 17.11
N THR A 229 -8.04 -10.14 17.74
CA THR A 229 -9.26 -10.80 17.27
C THR A 229 -9.72 -10.17 15.95
N GLY A 230 -10.02 -11.03 14.97
CA GLY A 230 -10.49 -10.61 13.64
C GLY A 230 -9.39 -10.35 12.61
N ILE A 231 -8.15 -10.10 13.00
CA ILE A 231 -7.04 -9.83 12.06
C ILE A 231 -6.77 -11.01 11.11
N GLY A 232 -7.03 -12.24 11.55
CA GLY A 232 -6.78 -13.43 10.73
C GLY A 232 -7.52 -13.43 9.40
N PHE A 233 -8.77 -12.96 9.39
CA PHE A 233 -9.55 -12.82 8.17
C PHE A 233 -9.02 -11.70 7.27
N ASP A 234 -8.67 -10.54 7.85
CA ASP A 234 -8.09 -9.42 7.12
C ASP A 234 -6.76 -9.82 6.46
N LEU A 235 -5.90 -10.53 7.20
CA LEU A 235 -4.64 -11.05 6.66
C LEU A 235 -4.88 -12.07 5.54
N LEU A 236 -5.83 -13.00 5.71
CA LEU A 236 -6.15 -13.99 4.69
C LEU A 236 -6.58 -13.31 3.38
N VAL A 237 -7.47 -12.32 3.46
CA VAL A 237 -7.92 -11.57 2.27
C VAL A 237 -6.73 -10.86 1.61
N LEU A 238 -5.87 -10.20 2.38
CA LEU A 238 -4.70 -9.50 1.84
C LEU A 238 -3.70 -10.47 1.20
N VAL A 239 -3.43 -11.62 1.82
CA VAL A 239 -2.54 -12.66 1.26
C VAL A 239 -3.09 -13.22 -0.03
N VAL A 240 -4.38 -13.63 -0.05
CA VAL A 240 -5.01 -14.17 -1.25
C VAL A 240 -4.99 -13.14 -2.38
N THR A 241 -5.37 -11.89 -2.09
CA THR A 241 -5.37 -10.83 -3.09
C THR A 241 -3.95 -10.52 -3.60
N ALA A 242 -2.94 -10.49 -2.72
CA ALA A 242 -1.55 -10.29 -3.11
C ALA A 242 -1.03 -11.41 -4.02
N LEU A 243 -1.37 -12.67 -3.72
CA LEU A 243 -1.01 -13.81 -4.57
C LEU A 243 -1.70 -13.73 -5.94
N VAL A 244 -2.99 -13.45 -5.98
CA VAL A 244 -3.73 -13.28 -7.23
C VAL A 244 -3.12 -12.16 -8.07
N MET A 245 -2.88 -10.99 -7.47
CA MET A 245 -2.28 -9.84 -8.15
C MET A 245 -0.85 -10.15 -8.62
N SER A 246 -0.06 -10.93 -7.86
CA SER A 246 1.29 -11.30 -8.27
C SER A 246 1.30 -12.23 -9.50
N VAL A 247 0.37 -13.18 -9.56
CA VAL A 247 0.24 -14.11 -10.71
C VAL A 247 -0.21 -13.35 -11.96
N ILE A 248 -1.24 -12.51 -11.84
CA ILE A 248 -1.75 -11.71 -12.97
C ILE A 248 -0.66 -10.76 -13.47
N SER A 249 0.03 -10.07 -12.56
CA SER A 249 1.13 -9.17 -12.91
C SER A 249 2.27 -9.90 -13.62
N ALA A 250 2.66 -11.08 -13.14
CA ALA A 250 3.72 -11.87 -13.77
C ALA A 250 3.33 -12.34 -15.19
N TRP A 251 2.05 -12.64 -15.40
CA TRP A 251 1.55 -13.00 -16.72
C TRP A 251 1.49 -11.79 -17.67
N MET A 252 1.10 -10.62 -17.16
CA MET A 252 0.98 -9.40 -17.96
C MET A 252 2.31 -8.65 -18.12
N TYR A 253 3.32 -8.94 -17.31
CA TYR A 253 4.59 -8.21 -17.28
C TYR A 253 5.28 -8.06 -18.65
N PRO A 254 5.32 -9.08 -19.54
CA PRO A 254 5.91 -8.94 -20.86
C PRO A 254 5.19 -7.94 -21.78
N LYS A 255 3.89 -7.71 -21.53
CA LYS A 255 3.09 -6.76 -22.32
C LYS A 255 3.47 -5.29 -22.07
N VAL A 256 4.22 -5.03 -21.01
CA VAL A 256 4.74 -3.67 -20.71
C VAL A 256 5.73 -3.22 -21.79
N VAL A 257 6.42 -4.17 -22.46
CA VAL A 257 7.49 -3.89 -23.42
C VAL A 257 6.97 -3.76 -24.86
N ILE A 258 5.82 -4.34 -25.13
CA ILE A 258 5.14 -4.30 -26.44
C ILE A 258 4.24 -3.04 -26.51
#